data_39482c23821591627514943c68979960
#
_entry.id   39482c23821591627514943c68979960
#
_cell.length_a   1.000
_cell.length_b   1.000
_cell.length_c   1.000
_cell.angle_alpha   90.00
_cell.angle_beta   90.00
_cell.angle_gamma   90.00
#
_symmetry.space_group_name_H-M   'P 1'
#
loop_
_entity.id
_entity.type
_entity.pdbx_description
1 polymer ?
#
loop_
_entity_poly.entity_id
_entity_poly.type
_entity_poly.pdbx_seq_one_letter_code
_entity_poly.pdbx_strand_id
1 'polypeptide(L)'
;MALLKNNKGEYNYQFNWMDCNGQRDGFNDVWAANKRDAVKKARAMENPAHWAWYNGKTYVTVDEQVTTGGHCFYNKGMYVDVSSMYKATREQADTMNRIGWELTM
;
A
#
# COMPACT_ATOMS: atom_id res chain seq x y z
N MET A 1 -14.87 -11.54 -19.92
CA MET A 1 -13.41 -11.67 -19.89
C MET A 1 -12.99 -12.56 -18.73
N ALA A 2 -11.98 -13.38 -18.95
CA ALA A 2 -11.51 -14.30 -17.91
C ALA A 2 -10.70 -13.54 -16.85
N LEU A 3 -10.92 -13.90 -15.59
CA LEU A 3 -10.13 -13.38 -14.49
C LEU A 3 -8.71 -13.96 -14.54
N LEU A 4 -7.75 -13.16 -14.14
CA LEU A 4 -6.35 -13.59 -14.10
C LEU A 4 -6.11 -14.49 -12.89
N LYS A 5 -5.55 -15.66 -13.15
CA LYS A 5 -5.28 -16.68 -12.14
C LYS A 5 -3.85 -17.20 -12.30
N ASN A 6 -3.13 -17.35 -11.20
CA ASN A 6 -1.77 -17.91 -11.25
C ASN A 6 -1.79 -19.43 -11.14
N ASN A 7 -0.60 -20.06 -11.18
CA ASN A 7 -0.45 -21.51 -11.13
C ASN A 7 -0.87 -22.13 -9.79
N LYS A 8 -0.99 -21.32 -8.75
CA LYS A 8 -1.43 -21.75 -7.42
C LYS A 8 -2.95 -21.68 -7.26
N GLY A 9 -3.67 -21.25 -8.29
CA GLY A 9 -5.11 -21.04 -8.23
C GLY A 9 -5.52 -19.75 -7.54
N GLU A 10 -4.61 -18.81 -7.40
CA GLU A 10 -4.88 -17.50 -6.79
C GLU A 10 -5.27 -16.48 -7.85
N TYR A 11 -6.22 -15.61 -7.49
CA TYR A 11 -6.62 -14.46 -8.31
C TYR A 11 -5.75 -13.25 -8.01
N ASN A 12 -5.62 -12.36 -8.99
CA ASN A 12 -5.00 -11.06 -8.79
C ASN A 12 -6.06 -10.10 -8.26
N TYR A 13 -5.87 -9.61 -7.04
CA TYR A 13 -6.74 -8.61 -6.41
C TYR A 13 -6.05 -7.26 -6.45
N GLN A 14 -6.70 -6.29 -7.06
CA GLN A 14 -6.21 -4.91 -7.14
C GLN A 14 -7.00 -4.03 -6.19
N PHE A 15 -6.34 -3.04 -5.61
CA PHE A 15 -6.96 -2.14 -4.65
C PHE A 15 -6.24 -0.80 -4.61
N ASN A 16 -6.92 0.20 -4.06
CA ASN A 16 -6.34 1.51 -3.82
C ASN A 16 -5.88 1.64 -2.38
N TRP A 17 -4.81 2.41 -2.19
CA TRP A 17 -4.40 2.86 -0.88
C TRP A 17 -5.19 4.12 -0.48
N MET A 18 -5.38 4.29 0.83
CA MET A 18 -5.91 5.52 1.43
C MET A 18 -4.88 6.09 2.38
N ASP A 19 -4.85 7.43 2.50
CA ASP A 19 -4.12 8.08 3.57
C ASP A 19 -4.98 8.16 4.86
N CYS A 20 -4.44 8.77 5.91
CA CYS A 20 -5.14 8.91 7.19
C CYS A 20 -6.38 9.81 7.11
N ASN A 21 -6.54 10.58 6.04
CA ASN A 21 -7.69 11.43 5.81
C ASN A 21 -8.76 10.79 4.92
N GLY A 22 -8.54 9.52 4.53
CA GLY A 22 -9.47 8.79 3.67
C GLY A 22 -9.36 9.14 2.19
N GLN A 23 -8.31 9.83 1.78
CA GLN A 23 -8.07 10.16 0.38
C GLN A 23 -7.24 9.04 -0.28
N ARG A 24 -7.55 8.75 -1.53
CA ARG A 24 -6.81 7.74 -2.30
C ARG A 24 -5.39 8.22 -2.57
N ASP A 25 -4.43 7.34 -2.36
CA ASP A 25 -3.01 7.63 -2.49
C ASP A 25 -2.26 6.44 -3.08
N GLY A 26 -2.53 6.15 -4.34
CA GLY A 26 -1.89 5.06 -5.05
C GLY A 26 -2.70 3.77 -5.07
N PHE A 27 -2.10 2.75 -5.65
CA PHE A 27 -2.73 1.45 -5.84
C PHE A 27 -1.68 0.34 -5.73
N ASN A 28 -2.17 -0.88 -5.51
CA ASN A 28 -1.31 -2.06 -5.46
C ASN A 28 -2.14 -3.31 -5.78
N ASP A 29 -1.50 -4.46 -5.74
CA ASP A 29 -2.16 -5.74 -5.96
C ASP A 29 -1.59 -6.82 -5.03
N VAL A 30 -2.39 -7.85 -4.82
CA VAL A 30 -1.98 -9.06 -4.10
C VAL A 30 -2.58 -10.28 -4.80
N TRP A 31 -1.95 -11.42 -4.62
CA TRP A 31 -2.45 -12.71 -5.10
C TRP A 31 -3.06 -13.47 -3.94
N ALA A 32 -4.29 -13.92 -4.09
CA ALA A 32 -4.99 -14.68 -3.06
C ALA A 32 -6.11 -15.54 -3.65
N ALA A 33 -6.46 -16.60 -2.95
CA ALA A 33 -7.51 -17.52 -3.39
C ALA A 33 -8.91 -16.91 -3.27
N ASN A 34 -9.10 -15.99 -2.34
CA ASN A 34 -10.38 -15.34 -2.07
C ASN A 34 -10.14 -13.94 -1.51
N LYS A 35 -11.23 -13.14 -1.43
CA LYS A 35 -11.14 -11.74 -0.97
C LYS A 35 -10.67 -11.63 0.48
N ARG A 36 -11.10 -12.54 1.35
CA ARG A 36 -10.69 -12.53 2.76
C ARG A 36 -9.17 -12.61 2.90
N ASP A 37 -8.55 -13.54 2.18
CA ASP A 37 -7.11 -13.71 2.18
C ASP A 37 -6.40 -12.53 1.52
N ALA A 38 -6.99 -11.97 0.46
CA ALA A 38 -6.47 -10.79 -0.21
C ALA A 38 -6.42 -9.60 0.74
N VAL A 39 -7.49 -9.35 1.49
CA VAL A 39 -7.55 -8.29 2.49
C VAL A 39 -6.47 -8.48 3.55
N LYS A 40 -6.31 -9.71 4.04
CA LYS A 40 -5.30 -10.03 5.04
C LYS A 40 -3.88 -9.74 4.53
N LYS A 41 -3.58 -10.16 3.31
CA LYS A 41 -2.28 -9.91 2.68
C LYS A 41 -2.03 -8.41 2.46
N ALA A 42 -3.04 -7.70 1.97
CA ALA A 42 -2.93 -6.26 1.73
C ALA A 42 -2.71 -5.49 3.03
N ARG A 43 -3.45 -5.82 4.09
CA ARG A 43 -3.31 -5.17 5.40
C ARG A 43 -1.94 -5.40 6.04
N ALA A 44 -1.30 -6.52 5.74
CA ALA A 44 0.06 -6.77 6.20
C ALA A 44 1.08 -5.80 5.60
N MET A 45 0.72 -5.12 4.50
CA MET A 45 1.56 -4.12 3.84
C MET A 45 1.25 -2.70 4.30
N GLU A 46 0.25 -2.49 5.17
CA GLU A 46 -0.10 -1.16 5.65
C GLU A 46 1.04 -0.54 6.45
N ASN A 47 1.20 0.77 6.26
CA ASN A 47 2.21 1.54 6.97
C ASN A 47 1.49 2.62 7.78
N PRO A 48 1.37 2.46 9.11
CA PRO A 48 0.60 3.39 9.91
C PRO A 48 1.22 4.79 9.95
N ALA A 49 0.36 5.79 10.01
CA ALA A 49 0.79 7.18 10.15
C ALA A 49 1.46 7.40 11.50
N HIS A 50 2.55 8.15 11.51
CA HIS A 50 3.26 8.49 12.73
C HIS A 50 4.06 9.79 12.55
N TRP A 51 4.36 10.42 13.67
CA TRP A 51 5.30 11.52 13.73
C TRP A 51 6.70 10.96 13.93
N ALA A 52 7.67 11.60 13.31
CA ALA A 52 9.07 11.23 13.45
C ALA A 52 9.96 12.44 13.55
N TRP A 53 11.13 12.28 14.14
CA TRP A 53 12.17 13.30 14.21
C TRP A 53 13.39 12.89 13.41
N TYR A 54 14.00 13.87 12.79
CA TYR A 54 15.29 13.71 12.15
C TYR A 54 16.34 14.45 12.99
N ASN A 55 17.28 13.71 13.56
CA ASN A 55 18.30 14.25 14.45
C ASN A 55 19.63 14.52 13.74
N GLY A 56 19.63 14.58 12.41
CA GLY A 56 20.83 14.76 11.60
C GLY A 56 21.56 13.48 11.23
N LYS A 57 21.18 12.35 11.82
CA LYS A 57 21.78 11.03 11.55
C LYS A 57 20.77 9.97 11.22
N THR A 58 19.70 9.88 12.00
CA THR A 58 18.66 8.85 11.85
C THR A 58 17.28 9.44 12.11
N TYR A 59 16.27 8.77 11.59
CA TYR A 59 14.88 9.07 11.90
C TYR A 59 14.48 8.27 13.14
N VAL A 60 13.84 8.92 14.09
CA VAL A 60 13.31 8.28 15.29
C VAL A 60 11.85 8.63 15.45
N THR A 61 11.08 7.77 16.08
CA THR A 61 9.66 8.04 16.36
C THR A 61 9.54 9.13 17.42
N VAL A 62 8.36 9.75 17.47
CA VAL A 62 8.12 10.81 18.48
C VAL A 62 8.32 10.27 19.89
N ASP A 63 7.92 9.03 20.16
CA ASP A 63 8.06 8.40 21.47
C ASP A 63 9.52 8.15 21.87
N GLU A 64 10.39 7.99 20.89
CA GLU A 64 11.82 7.77 21.12
C GLU A 64 12.63 9.07 21.10
N GLN A 65 11.97 10.17 20.83
CA GLN A 65 12.64 11.45 20.70
C GLN A 65 13.22 11.92 22.01
N VAL A 66 14.51 12.18 21.99
CA VAL A 66 15.18 12.93 23.05
C VAL A 66 15.28 14.37 22.58
N THR A 67 14.84 15.29 23.41
CA THR A 67 14.70 16.73 23.11
C THR A 67 16.01 17.41 22.82
N THR A 68 16.60 17.21 21.67
CA THR A 68 17.83 17.91 21.27
C THR A 68 17.82 18.21 19.78
N GLY A 69 17.15 19.26 19.39
CA GLY A 69 17.24 19.75 18.03
C GLY A 69 16.99 18.72 16.93
N GLY A 70 16.35 19.08 15.89
CA GLY A 70 16.00 18.20 14.78
C GLY A 70 14.72 18.67 14.15
N HIS A 71 14.33 18.02 13.07
CA HIS A 71 13.11 18.36 12.36
C HIS A 71 12.02 17.33 12.63
N CYS A 72 10.87 17.81 13.08
CA CYS A 72 9.67 16.97 13.23
C CYS A 72 8.91 16.94 11.91
N PHE A 73 8.50 15.75 11.48
CA PHE A 73 7.63 15.61 10.31
C PHE A 73 6.61 14.53 10.55
N TYR A 74 5.50 14.65 9.83
CA TYR A 74 4.40 13.70 9.89
C TYR A 74 4.49 12.77 8.68
N ASN A 75 4.62 11.47 8.95
CA ASN A 75 4.57 10.46 7.91
C ASN A 75 3.13 9.98 7.76
N LYS A 76 2.52 10.29 6.62
CA LYS A 76 1.17 9.83 6.31
C LYS A 76 1.14 8.32 6.24
N GLY A 77 0.17 7.72 6.91
CA GLY A 77 -0.03 6.28 6.83
C GLY A 77 -0.62 5.85 5.49
N MET A 78 -0.42 4.59 5.16
CA MET A 78 -1.04 3.94 4.02
C MET A 78 -1.96 2.84 4.52
N TYR A 79 -3.22 2.91 4.15
CA TYR A 79 -4.25 1.95 4.55
C TYR A 79 -4.95 1.39 3.33
N VAL A 80 -5.36 0.14 3.42
CA VAL A 80 -6.09 -0.53 2.33
C VAL A 80 -7.51 -0.02 2.26
N ASP A 81 -7.93 0.46 1.09
CA ASP A 81 -9.33 0.71 0.81
C ASP A 81 -9.98 -0.61 0.38
N VAL A 82 -10.55 -1.32 1.36
CA VAL A 82 -11.17 -2.64 1.12
C VAL A 82 -12.29 -2.56 0.10
N SER A 83 -13.04 -1.46 0.08
CA SER A 83 -14.15 -1.27 -0.86
C SER A 83 -13.69 -1.17 -2.32
N SER A 84 -12.43 -0.81 -2.54
CA SER A 84 -11.86 -0.70 -3.90
C SER A 84 -11.35 -2.03 -4.45
N MET A 85 -11.24 -3.05 -3.60
CA MET A 85 -10.61 -4.32 -3.97
C MET A 85 -11.49 -5.14 -4.91
N TYR A 86 -10.89 -5.65 -5.99
CA TYR A 86 -11.59 -6.46 -6.99
C TYR A 86 -10.64 -7.48 -7.62
N LYS A 87 -11.22 -8.55 -8.15
CA LYS A 87 -10.47 -9.54 -8.95
C LYS A 87 -10.18 -8.95 -10.32
N ALA A 88 -8.90 -8.89 -10.68
CA ALA A 88 -8.48 -8.31 -11.93
C ALA A 88 -8.55 -9.31 -13.10
N THR A 89 -8.82 -8.77 -14.29
CA THR A 89 -8.59 -9.48 -15.55
C THR A 89 -7.12 -9.31 -15.94
N ARG A 90 -6.66 -10.12 -16.90
CA ARG A 90 -5.31 -10.00 -17.41
C ARG A 90 -5.03 -8.58 -17.95
N GLU A 91 -6.00 -8.01 -18.64
CA GLU A 91 -5.87 -6.66 -19.18
C GLU A 91 -5.67 -5.61 -18.07
N GLN A 92 -6.45 -5.74 -16.99
CA GLN A 92 -6.33 -4.83 -15.85
C GLN A 92 -4.97 -4.96 -15.16
N ALA A 93 -4.47 -6.19 -15.00
CA ALA A 93 -3.17 -6.44 -14.41
C ALA A 93 -2.03 -5.87 -15.29
N ASP A 94 -2.11 -6.07 -16.59
CA ASP A 94 -1.13 -5.54 -17.53
C ASP A 94 -1.11 -4.01 -17.54
N THR A 95 -2.29 -3.40 -17.47
CA THR A 95 -2.42 -1.93 -17.39
C THR A 95 -1.78 -1.40 -16.12
N MET A 96 -2.02 -2.04 -14.98
CA MET A 96 -1.42 -1.63 -13.70
C MET A 96 0.11 -1.73 -13.75
N ASN A 97 0.64 -2.82 -14.29
CA ASN A 97 2.09 -3.00 -14.43
C ASN A 97 2.71 -1.93 -15.33
N ARG A 98 2.05 -1.60 -16.44
CA ARG A 98 2.52 -0.57 -17.35
C ARG A 98 2.55 0.80 -16.68
N ILE A 99 1.50 1.16 -15.96
CA ILE A 99 1.42 2.44 -15.22
C ILE A 99 2.53 2.50 -14.18
N GLY A 100 2.75 1.41 -13.45
CA GLY A 100 3.83 1.33 -12.48
C GLY A 100 5.20 1.56 -13.10
N TRP A 101 5.43 1.03 -14.29
CA TRP A 101 6.67 1.23 -15.03
C TRP A 101 6.84 2.68 -15.46
N GLU A 102 5.78 3.30 -15.97
CA GLU A 102 5.82 4.71 -16.39
C GLU A 102 6.13 5.64 -15.21
N LEU A 103 5.63 5.31 -14.02
CA LEU A 103 5.87 6.11 -12.82
C LEU A 103 7.29 5.96 -12.27
N THR A 104 7.97 4.85 -12.55
CA THR A 104 9.33 4.62 -12.07
C THR A 104 10.42 5.07 -13.05
N MET A 105 10.03 5.43 -14.24
CA MET A 105 10.94 5.95 -15.26
C MET A 105 11.01 7.47 -15.22
#